data_7d12d91baf06553450544ec6ca8c0f60
#
_entry.id   7d12d91baf06553450544ec6ca8c0f60
#
_cell.length_a   1.000
_cell.length_b   1.000
_cell.length_c   1.000
_cell.angle_alpha   90.00
_cell.angle_beta   90.00
_cell.angle_gamma   90.00
#
_symmetry.space_group_name_H-M   'P 1'
#
loop_
_entity.id
_entity.type
_entity.pdbx_description
1 polymer ?
#
loop_
_entity_poly.entity_id
_entity_poly.type
_entity_poly.pdbx_seq_one_letter_code
_entity_poly.pdbx_strand_id
1 'polypeptide(L)'
;MDKLKHFNISTDRENICWAEIDVNGKSVNVLTQEVMSDLARILDWLEKNTEITGFSLTSGKPGGFIYGADIAEFELYKTKQDVRSHMEFVHGLFNRIENLHVPTAVGIDGIAVGGGLEIALAFDFITTTSSKKTKLGFPEVNLGILPGYGGSGRAFGRVGTASVTEMMISGKPLIAE
;
A
#
# COMPACT_ATOMS: atom_id res chain seq x y z
N MET A 1 16.38 3.35 14.05
CA MET A 1 15.43 2.22 13.75
C MET A 1 16.26 1.00 13.40
N ASP A 2 15.92 -0.19 13.93
CA ASP A 2 16.60 -1.43 13.56
C ASP A 2 16.44 -1.74 12.08
N LYS A 3 17.38 -2.53 11.53
CA LYS A 3 17.37 -2.90 10.10
C LYS A 3 16.05 -3.58 9.72
N LEU A 4 15.38 -3.04 8.73
CA LEU A 4 14.19 -3.62 8.11
C LEU A 4 14.62 -4.59 6.99
N LYS A 5 13.77 -5.59 6.71
CA LYS A 5 14.07 -6.61 5.69
C LYS A 5 13.64 -6.17 4.29
N HIS A 6 12.55 -5.41 4.21
CA HIS A 6 11.84 -5.12 2.97
C HIS A 6 11.72 -3.63 2.68
N PHE A 7 12.29 -2.77 3.52
CA PHE A 7 12.26 -1.33 3.33
C PHE A 7 13.65 -0.72 3.53
N ASN A 8 13.97 0.25 2.69
CA ASN A 8 15.05 1.19 2.88
C ASN A 8 14.47 2.49 3.43
N ILE A 9 15.01 2.97 4.55
CA ILE A 9 14.52 4.20 5.19
C ILE A 9 15.63 5.24 5.19
N SER A 10 15.28 6.46 4.82
CA SER A 10 16.14 7.63 4.94
C SER A 10 15.35 8.83 5.44
N THR A 11 16.05 9.80 6.00
CA THR A 11 15.46 11.10 6.37
C THR A 11 16.27 12.18 5.68
N ASP A 12 15.59 13.13 5.02
CA ASP A 12 16.24 14.22 4.33
C ASP A 12 16.50 15.42 5.26
N ARG A 13 17.00 16.54 4.69
CA ARG A 13 17.34 17.76 5.44
C ARG A 13 16.10 18.50 5.98
N GLU A 14 14.93 18.21 5.46
CA GLU A 14 13.65 18.78 5.87
C GLU A 14 12.92 17.90 6.88
N ASN A 15 13.61 16.82 7.35
CA ASN A 15 13.08 15.80 8.24
C ASN A 15 11.89 15.02 7.64
N ILE A 16 11.83 14.90 6.32
CA ILE A 16 10.86 14.00 5.68
C ILE A 16 11.43 12.57 5.71
N CYS A 17 10.65 11.65 6.23
CA CYS A 17 10.96 10.22 6.21
C CYS A 17 10.59 9.63 4.86
N TRP A 18 11.57 9.10 4.15
CA TRP A 18 11.41 8.38 2.89
C TRP A 18 11.52 6.89 3.14
N ALA A 19 10.44 6.16 2.89
CA ALA A 19 10.40 4.71 2.90
C ALA A 19 10.36 4.20 1.46
N GLU A 20 11.33 3.42 1.08
CA GLU A 20 11.37 2.73 -0.21
C GLU A 20 11.11 1.24 0.01
N ILE A 21 9.96 0.74 -0.48
CA ILE A 21 9.67 -0.69 -0.43
C ILE A 21 10.49 -1.44 -1.49
N ASP A 22 11.26 -2.41 -1.05
CA ASP A 22 12.04 -3.31 -1.91
C ASP A 22 11.99 -4.73 -1.34
N VAL A 23 10.96 -5.48 -1.73
CA VAL A 23 10.73 -6.83 -1.17
C VAL A 23 11.87 -7.75 -1.53
N ASN A 24 12.65 -8.12 -0.52
CA ASN A 24 13.82 -8.94 -0.67
C ASN A 24 13.47 -10.31 -1.28
N GLY A 25 14.25 -10.73 -2.28
CA GLY A 25 14.09 -12.02 -2.95
C GLY A 25 12.93 -12.10 -3.95
N LYS A 26 12.20 -11.00 -4.21
CA LYS A 26 11.12 -10.95 -5.21
C LYS A 26 11.44 -9.95 -6.32
N SER A 27 10.99 -10.24 -7.53
CA SER A 27 11.14 -9.35 -8.70
C SER A 27 10.19 -8.16 -8.67
N VAL A 28 9.10 -8.26 -7.93
CA VAL A 28 8.08 -7.22 -7.73
C VAL A 28 7.75 -7.08 -6.25
N ASN A 29 7.22 -5.92 -5.85
CA ASN A 29 6.72 -5.76 -4.50
C ASN A 29 5.33 -6.37 -4.36
N VAL A 30 5.16 -7.16 -3.31
CA VAL A 30 3.89 -7.72 -2.85
C VAL A 30 3.77 -7.54 -1.34
N LEU A 31 2.57 -7.41 -0.83
CA LEU A 31 2.32 -7.27 0.59
C LEU A 31 2.26 -8.66 1.24
N THR A 32 3.34 -9.02 1.93
CA THR A 32 3.46 -10.22 2.77
C THR A 32 3.26 -9.87 4.24
N GLN A 33 3.08 -10.87 5.10
CA GLN A 33 3.06 -10.65 6.56
C GLN A 33 4.34 -10.01 7.08
N GLU A 34 5.51 -10.36 6.51
CA GLU A 34 6.79 -9.75 6.86
C GLU A 34 6.85 -8.28 6.44
N VAL A 35 6.37 -7.94 5.25
CA VAL A 35 6.26 -6.54 4.77
C VAL A 35 5.35 -5.73 5.69
N MET A 36 4.21 -6.28 6.08
CA MET A 36 3.29 -5.61 7.01
C MET A 36 3.89 -5.45 8.41
N SER A 37 4.69 -6.41 8.86
CA SER A 37 5.43 -6.30 10.13
C SER A 37 6.50 -5.20 10.08
N ASP A 38 7.24 -5.09 8.98
CA ASP A 38 8.20 -4.00 8.79
C ASP A 38 7.49 -2.63 8.72
N LEU A 39 6.33 -2.55 8.05
CA LEU A 39 5.51 -1.34 8.02
C LEU A 39 5.02 -0.94 9.42
N ALA A 40 4.60 -1.90 10.24
CA ALA A 40 4.22 -1.64 11.64
C ALA A 40 5.36 -0.99 12.42
N ARG A 41 6.59 -1.48 12.26
CA ARG A 41 7.79 -0.92 12.92
C ARG A 41 8.13 0.48 12.42
N ILE A 42 7.92 0.76 11.13
CA ILE A 42 8.07 2.10 10.57
C ILE A 42 7.07 3.06 11.24
N LEU A 43 5.80 2.65 11.30
CA LEU A 43 4.75 3.46 11.91
C LEU A 43 4.99 3.69 13.41
N ASP A 44 5.42 2.64 14.15
CA ASP A 44 5.81 2.77 15.56
C ASP A 44 6.93 3.80 15.78
N TRP A 45 7.87 3.87 14.86
CA TRP A 45 8.96 4.83 14.91
C TRP A 45 8.48 6.24 14.54
N LEU A 46 7.66 6.38 13.50
CA LEU A 46 7.10 7.67 13.07
C LEU A 46 6.25 8.31 14.17
N GLU A 47 5.37 7.54 14.80
CA GLU A 47 4.48 8.01 15.86
C GLU A 47 5.22 8.51 17.10
N LYS A 48 6.43 8.00 17.34
CA LYS A 48 7.28 8.39 18.50
C LYS A 48 8.27 9.51 18.17
N ASN A 49 8.50 9.80 16.89
CA ASN A 49 9.53 10.74 16.46
C ASN A 49 8.89 12.06 16.00
N THR A 50 8.78 12.99 16.94
CA THR A 50 8.15 14.30 16.73
C THR A 50 8.99 15.26 15.87
N GLU A 51 10.24 14.91 15.53
CA GLU A 51 11.08 15.73 14.64
C GLU A 51 10.76 15.48 13.15
N ILE A 52 10.10 14.36 12.83
CA ILE A 52 9.66 14.07 11.47
C ILE A 52 8.55 15.04 11.07
N THR A 53 8.68 15.61 9.87
CA THR A 53 7.76 16.61 9.32
C THR A 53 6.88 16.08 8.19
N GLY A 54 7.19 14.89 7.66
CA GLY A 54 6.43 14.23 6.60
C GLY A 54 6.86 12.79 6.41
N PHE A 55 5.98 11.99 5.80
CA PHE A 55 6.25 10.59 5.48
C PHE A 55 5.94 10.30 4.01
N SER A 56 6.89 9.70 3.29
CA SER A 56 6.73 9.33 1.89
C SER A 56 7.03 7.86 1.67
N LEU A 57 6.20 7.20 0.84
CA LEU A 57 6.38 5.82 0.41
C LEU A 57 6.62 5.75 -1.10
N THR A 58 7.67 5.06 -1.50
CA THR A 58 8.03 4.80 -2.90
C THR A 58 8.43 3.35 -3.11
N SER A 59 8.69 2.96 -4.36
CA SER A 59 9.15 1.61 -4.72
C SER A 59 10.59 1.61 -5.19
N GLY A 60 11.40 0.69 -4.68
CA GLY A 60 12.75 0.37 -5.20
C GLY A 60 12.75 -0.58 -6.39
N LYS A 61 11.60 -1.11 -6.80
CA LYS A 61 11.50 -2.01 -7.95
C LYS A 61 11.22 -1.26 -9.25
N PRO A 62 11.98 -1.52 -10.33
CA PRO A 62 11.81 -0.81 -11.61
C PRO A 62 10.53 -1.21 -12.36
N GLY A 63 9.85 -2.27 -11.94
CA GLY A 63 8.68 -2.81 -12.63
C GLY A 63 7.33 -2.26 -12.17
N GLY A 64 7.28 -1.53 -11.05
CA GLY A 64 6.03 -1.03 -10.52
C GLY A 64 6.08 -0.73 -9.04
N PHE A 65 4.96 -0.23 -8.51
CA PHE A 65 4.85 0.12 -7.10
C PHE A 65 4.62 -1.14 -6.23
N ILE A 66 3.38 -1.63 -6.16
CA ILE A 66 3.02 -2.84 -5.40
C ILE A 66 1.92 -3.61 -6.14
N TYR A 67 2.12 -4.91 -6.33
CA TYR A 67 1.26 -5.80 -7.11
C TYR A 67 0.11 -6.45 -6.30
N GLY A 68 -0.16 -5.95 -5.09
CA GLY A 68 -1.20 -6.45 -4.20
C GLY A 68 -0.67 -7.33 -3.08
N ALA A 69 -1.58 -8.05 -2.43
CA ALA A 69 -1.23 -9.05 -1.43
C ALA A 69 -0.52 -10.25 -2.07
N ASP A 70 0.36 -10.91 -1.32
CA ASP A 70 0.94 -12.17 -1.77
C ASP A 70 -0.10 -13.29 -1.64
N ILE A 71 -0.71 -13.66 -2.76
CA ILE A 71 -1.77 -14.68 -2.79
C ILE A 71 -1.29 -16.05 -2.29
N ALA A 72 0.02 -16.34 -2.36
CA ALA A 72 0.57 -17.58 -1.82
C ALA A 72 0.41 -17.66 -0.28
N GLU A 73 0.35 -16.52 0.41
CA GLU A 73 0.12 -16.50 1.85
C GLU A 73 -1.34 -16.80 2.23
N PHE A 74 -2.29 -16.77 1.28
CA PHE A 74 -3.69 -17.13 1.57
C PHE A 74 -3.84 -18.59 2.01
N GLU A 75 -2.93 -19.46 1.60
CA GLU A 75 -2.88 -20.86 2.04
C GLU A 75 -2.52 -21.01 3.54
N LEU A 76 -1.96 -19.97 4.15
CA LEU A 76 -1.63 -19.96 5.59
C LEU A 76 -2.89 -19.81 6.46
N TYR A 77 -3.96 -19.23 5.94
CA TYR A 77 -5.21 -19.05 6.67
C TYR A 77 -6.02 -20.33 6.67
N LYS A 78 -6.17 -20.94 7.85
CA LYS A 78 -6.90 -22.22 8.03
C LYS A 78 -8.31 -22.00 8.57
N THR A 79 -8.55 -20.88 9.22
CA THR A 79 -9.84 -20.57 9.86
C THR A 79 -10.33 -19.17 9.47
N LYS A 80 -11.62 -18.93 9.64
CA LYS A 80 -12.19 -17.58 9.49
C LYS A 80 -11.55 -16.57 10.44
N GLN A 81 -11.11 -17.05 11.62
CA GLN A 81 -10.47 -16.18 12.59
C GLN A 81 -9.08 -15.73 12.12
N ASP A 82 -8.30 -16.59 11.45
CA ASP A 82 -7.00 -16.23 10.88
C ASP A 82 -7.16 -15.10 9.87
N VAL A 83 -8.14 -15.24 8.96
CA VAL A 83 -8.46 -14.21 7.97
C VAL A 83 -8.87 -12.91 8.66
N ARG A 84 -9.79 -12.98 9.65
CA ARG A 84 -10.25 -11.79 10.38
C ARG A 84 -9.10 -11.07 11.07
N SER A 85 -8.27 -11.80 11.81
CA SER A 85 -7.12 -11.24 12.53
C SER A 85 -6.13 -10.57 11.58
N HIS A 86 -5.87 -11.18 10.42
CA HIS A 86 -5.03 -10.57 9.40
C HIS A 86 -5.65 -9.29 8.84
N MET A 87 -6.93 -9.30 8.49
CA MET A 87 -7.63 -8.12 7.98
C MET A 87 -7.63 -6.99 9.00
N GLU A 88 -7.95 -7.28 10.27
CA GLU A 88 -7.93 -6.30 11.36
C GLU A 88 -6.54 -5.69 11.55
N PHE A 89 -5.48 -6.50 11.46
CA PHE A 89 -4.10 -6.02 11.53
C PHE A 89 -3.77 -5.07 10.38
N VAL A 90 -4.05 -5.46 9.12
CA VAL A 90 -3.75 -4.62 7.95
C VAL A 90 -4.59 -3.34 7.94
N HIS A 91 -5.89 -3.43 8.26
CA HIS A 91 -6.74 -2.24 8.43
C HIS A 91 -6.17 -1.31 9.50
N GLY A 92 -5.71 -1.86 10.63
CA GLY A 92 -5.06 -1.09 11.68
C GLY A 92 -3.85 -0.31 11.17
N LEU A 93 -2.98 -0.93 10.36
CA LEU A 93 -1.81 -0.27 9.78
C LEU A 93 -2.21 0.87 8.82
N PHE A 94 -3.17 0.63 7.93
CA PHE A 94 -3.58 1.64 6.96
C PHE A 94 -4.31 2.81 7.64
N ASN A 95 -5.11 2.53 8.67
CA ASN A 95 -5.72 3.59 9.50
C ASN A 95 -4.65 4.39 10.25
N ARG A 96 -3.54 3.78 10.69
CA ARG A 96 -2.43 4.50 11.31
C ARG A 96 -1.76 5.44 10.32
N ILE A 97 -1.57 5.03 9.05
CA ILE A 97 -1.07 5.93 8.00
C ILE A 97 -1.98 7.15 7.87
N GLU A 98 -3.30 6.97 7.78
CA GLU A 98 -4.29 8.06 7.68
C GLU A 98 -4.29 9.00 8.89
N ASN A 99 -3.90 8.51 10.06
CA ASN A 99 -3.92 9.26 11.32
C ASN A 99 -2.52 9.69 11.80
N LEU A 100 -1.49 9.60 10.95
CA LEU A 100 -0.19 10.12 11.30
C LEU A 100 -0.27 11.64 11.57
N HIS A 101 0.53 12.10 12.54
CA HIS A 101 0.58 13.50 12.92
C HIS A 101 1.28 14.40 11.89
N VAL A 102 1.77 13.84 10.81
CA VAL A 102 2.49 14.52 9.71
C VAL A 102 1.83 14.22 8.38
N PRO A 103 1.95 15.13 7.37
CA PRO A 103 1.49 14.85 6.02
C PRO A 103 2.14 13.61 5.42
N THR A 104 1.35 12.85 4.68
CA THR A 104 1.80 11.61 4.05
C THR A 104 1.66 11.67 2.54
N ALA A 105 2.66 11.16 1.81
CA ALA A 105 2.66 11.11 0.35
C ALA A 105 3.09 9.74 -0.16
N VAL A 106 2.54 9.31 -1.29
CA VAL A 106 2.98 8.10 -1.98
C VAL A 106 3.28 8.40 -3.44
N GLY A 107 4.45 7.92 -3.89
CA GLY A 107 4.89 8.02 -5.28
C GLY A 107 4.72 6.69 -6.01
N ILE A 108 3.88 6.67 -7.05
CA ILE A 108 3.59 5.47 -7.83
C ILE A 108 4.20 5.60 -9.22
N ASP A 109 5.15 4.72 -9.54
CA ASP A 109 5.63 4.50 -10.89
C ASP A 109 5.31 3.06 -11.30
N GLY A 110 4.57 2.89 -12.40
CA GLY A 110 4.12 1.59 -12.88
C GLY A 110 2.88 1.05 -12.16
N ILE A 111 2.89 -0.22 -11.76
CA ILE A 111 1.68 -0.94 -11.35
C ILE A 111 1.43 -0.80 -9.85
N ALA A 112 0.20 -0.38 -9.49
CA ALA A 112 -0.35 -0.41 -8.14
C ALA A 112 -1.75 -1.02 -8.18
N VAL A 113 -1.88 -2.29 -7.81
CA VAL A 113 -3.15 -3.02 -7.90
C VAL A 113 -3.49 -3.75 -6.61
N GLY A 114 -4.78 -3.99 -6.40
CA GLY A 114 -5.27 -4.67 -5.21
C GLY A 114 -4.79 -4.00 -3.94
N GLY A 115 -4.26 -4.76 -2.99
CA GLY A 115 -3.68 -4.25 -1.75
C GLY A 115 -2.62 -3.15 -1.95
N GLY A 116 -1.94 -3.13 -3.12
CA GLY A 116 -0.98 -2.08 -3.47
C GLY A 116 -1.65 -0.73 -3.76
N LEU A 117 -2.84 -0.73 -4.36
CA LEU A 117 -3.64 0.48 -4.48
C LEU A 117 -4.29 0.82 -3.13
N GLU A 118 -4.72 -0.19 -2.37
CA GLU A 118 -5.38 0.01 -1.08
C GLU A 118 -4.48 0.72 -0.06
N ILE A 119 -3.18 0.34 0.02
CA ILE A 119 -2.23 1.07 0.87
C ILE A 119 -1.98 2.49 0.35
N ALA A 120 -1.84 2.68 -0.96
CA ALA A 120 -1.63 4.01 -1.54
C ALA A 120 -2.79 4.97 -1.22
N LEU A 121 -4.02 4.46 -1.20
CA LEU A 121 -5.22 5.24 -0.88
C LEU A 121 -5.29 5.70 0.59
N ALA A 122 -4.47 5.13 1.48
CA ALA A 122 -4.36 5.56 2.88
C ALA A 122 -3.47 6.79 3.08
N PHE A 123 -2.75 7.24 2.05
CA PHE A 123 -1.92 8.45 2.11
C PHE A 123 -2.71 9.70 1.75
N ASP A 124 -2.33 10.86 2.31
CA ASP A 124 -2.96 12.15 2.00
C ASP A 124 -2.80 12.53 0.53
N PHE A 125 -1.58 12.38 0.00
CA PHE A 125 -1.22 12.74 -1.36
C PHE A 125 -0.76 11.50 -2.14
N ILE A 126 -1.35 11.32 -3.32
CA ILE A 126 -0.96 10.27 -4.28
C ILE A 126 -0.42 10.95 -5.53
N THR A 127 0.82 10.66 -5.87
CA THR A 127 1.46 11.12 -7.11
C THR A 127 1.74 9.94 -8.01
N THR A 128 1.57 10.13 -9.31
CA THR A 128 1.86 9.08 -10.31
C THR A 128 2.70 9.65 -11.45
N THR A 129 3.47 8.78 -12.09
CA THR A 129 4.09 9.13 -13.37
C THR A 129 3.04 9.16 -14.48
N SER A 130 3.12 10.15 -15.39
CA SER A 130 2.31 10.23 -16.62
C SER A 130 2.81 9.18 -17.62
N SER A 131 2.59 7.92 -17.33
CA SER A 131 3.06 6.81 -18.15
C SER A 131 1.96 5.79 -18.37
N LYS A 132 1.78 5.34 -19.62
CA LYS A 132 0.85 4.24 -19.96
C LYS A 132 1.20 2.93 -19.24
N LYS A 133 2.39 2.82 -18.65
CA LYS A 133 2.79 1.69 -17.80
C LYS A 133 2.19 1.80 -16.40
N THR A 134 1.83 3.03 -15.96
CA THR A 134 1.22 3.23 -14.64
C THR A 134 -0.24 2.83 -14.69
N LYS A 135 -0.58 1.83 -13.89
CA LYS A 135 -1.89 1.19 -13.84
C LYS A 135 -2.35 1.05 -12.40
N LEU A 136 -3.53 1.58 -12.11
CA LEU A 136 -4.14 1.59 -10.79
C LEU A 136 -5.47 0.81 -10.85
N GLY A 137 -5.70 -0.17 -9.99
CA GLY A 137 -6.96 -0.90 -10.07
C GLY A 137 -7.18 -1.94 -8.99
N PHE A 138 -8.39 -2.50 -9.02
CA PHE A 138 -8.84 -3.58 -8.14
C PHE A 138 -9.15 -4.84 -8.95
N PRO A 139 -8.14 -5.70 -9.23
CA PRO A 139 -8.33 -6.91 -10.02
C PRO A 139 -8.93 -8.09 -9.24
N GLU A 140 -9.30 -7.90 -7.97
CA GLU A 140 -9.73 -8.92 -7.02
C GLU A 140 -10.90 -9.78 -7.55
N VAL A 141 -11.81 -9.19 -8.33
CA VAL A 141 -12.93 -9.91 -8.94
C VAL A 141 -12.47 -11.08 -9.83
N ASN A 142 -11.29 -10.96 -10.46
CA ASN A 142 -10.73 -12.04 -11.28
C ASN A 142 -10.28 -13.25 -10.45
N LEU A 143 -10.16 -13.07 -9.13
CA LEU A 143 -9.83 -14.11 -8.15
C LEU A 143 -11.06 -14.56 -7.35
N GLY A 144 -12.26 -14.02 -7.66
CA GLY A 144 -13.50 -14.30 -6.92
C GLY A 144 -13.54 -13.71 -5.50
N ILE A 145 -12.75 -12.69 -5.24
CA ILE A 145 -12.70 -11.97 -3.95
C ILE A 145 -13.00 -10.47 -4.13
N LEU A 146 -13.04 -9.74 -3.05
CA LEU A 146 -13.21 -8.28 -3.03
C LEU A 146 -11.94 -7.62 -2.47
N PRO A 147 -11.69 -6.32 -2.78
CA PRO A 147 -10.66 -5.53 -2.10
C PRO A 147 -10.88 -5.58 -0.58
N GLY A 148 -9.90 -6.15 0.15
CA GLY A 148 -10.09 -6.53 1.55
C GLY A 148 -9.44 -5.58 2.55
N TYR A 149 -8.55 -4.69 2.12
CA TYR A 149 -7.78 -3.81 3.01
C TYR A 149 -8.38 -2.39 3.14
N GLY A 150 -9.66 -2.23 2.78
CA GLY A 150 -10.40 -0.98 2.94
C GLY A 150 -10.28 -0.01 1.76
N GLY A 151 -9.64 -0.44 0.66
CA GLY A 151 -9.43 0.39 -0.52
C GLY A 151 -10.72 0.80 -1.22
N SER A 152 -11.75 -0.04 -1.21
CA SER A 152 -13.06 0.32 -1.77
C SER A 152 -13.63 1.58 -1.10
N GLY A 153 -13.65 1.62 0.24
CA GLY A 153 -14.13 2.79 0.99
C GLY A 153 -13.29 4.04 0.72
N ARG A 154 -11.96 3.92 0.76
CA ARG A 154 -11.03 5.03 0.51
C ARG A 154 -11.14 5.56 -0.93
N ALA A 155 -11.29 4.66 -1.90
CA ALA A 155 -11.45 5.05 -3.30
C ALA A 155 -12.75 5.82 -3.56
N PHE A 156 -13.86 5.49 -2.87
CA PHE A 156 -15.10 6.27 -2.97
C PHE A 156 -14.90 7.76 -2.69
N GLY A 157 -14.13 8.09 -1.66
CA GLY A 157 -13.84 9.47 -1.29
C GLY A 157 -13.01 10.22 -2.33
N ARG A 158 -12.25 9.51 -3.20
CA ARG A 158 -11.33 10.12 -4.15
C ARG A 158 -11.86 10.21 -5.57
N VAL A 159 -12.53 9.17 -6.07
CA VAL A 159 -12.95 9.09 -7.48
C VAL A 159 -14.47 8.90 -7.66
N GLY A 160 -15.23 8.84 -6.59
CA GLY A 160 -16.68 8.70 -6.60
C GLY A 160 -17.18 7.30 -6.90
N THR A 161 -18.48 7.09 -6.67
CA THR A 161 -19.13 5.77 -6.70
C THR A 161 -19.01 5.06 -8.05
N ALA A 162 -19.30 5.78 -9.14
CA ALA A 162 -19.34 5.17 -10.48
C ALA A 162 -17.98 4.57 -10.87
N SER A 163 -16.90 5.34 -10.72
CA SER A 163 -15.55 4.91 -11.09
C SER A 163 -15.07 3.74 -10.23
N VAL A 164 -15.29 3.79 -8.91
CA VAL A 164 -14.91 2.69 -8.00
C VAL A 164 -15.67 1.42 -8.32
N THR A 165 -16.99 1.54 -8.55
CA THR A 165 -17.82 0.37 -8.88
C THR A 165 -17.35 -0.27 -10.17
N GLU A 166 -17.07 0.53 -11.20
CA GLU A 166 -16.55 0.03 -12.47
C GLU A 166 -15.20 -0.69 -12.29
N MET A 167 -14.26 -0.08 -11.56
CA MET A 167 -12.95 -0.69 -11.26
C MET A 167 -13.11 -2.04 -10.57
N MET A 168 -13.98 -2.13 -9.56
CA MET A 168 -14.17 -3.34 -8.76
C MET A 168 -14.88 -4.45 -9.53
N ILE A 169 -15.91 -4.11 -10.33
CA ILE A 169 -16.71 -5.10 -11.07
C ILE A 169 -15.98 -5.57 -12.32
N SER A 170 -15.31 -4.67 -13.02
CA SER A 170 -14.60 -5.03 -14.26
C SER A 170 -13.23 -5.65 -14.00
N GLY A 171 -12.61 -5.36 -12.86
CA GLY A 171 -11.22 -5.72 -12.57
C GLY A 171 -10.20 -5.05 -13.50
N LYS A 172 -10.63 -4.08 -14.32
CA LYS A 172 -9.77 -3.37 -15.27
C LYS A 172 -9.05 -2.21 -14.55
N PRO A 173 -7.72 -2.09 -14.70
CA PRO A 173 -7.01 -0.96 -14.14
C PRO A 173 -7.25 0.32 -14.95
N LEU A 174 -7.24 1.45 -14.26
CA LEU A 174 -7.10 2.77 -14.87
C LEU A 174 -5.64 2.98 -15.30
N ILE A 175 -5.44 3.72 -16.37
CA ILE A 175 -4.11 4.09 -16.89
C ILE A 175 -3.91 5.57 -16.57
N ALA A 176 -2.72 5.91 -16.05
CA ALA A 176 -2.34 7.32 -15.87
C ALA A 176 -2.05 7.95 -17.24
N GLU A 177 -2.70 9.06 -17.57
CA GLU A 177 -2.53 9.85 -18.81
C GLU A 177 -1.85 11.19 -18.50
#